data_02e773757158b71bec1e04da4b5b077b
#
_entry.id   02e773757158b71bec1e04da4b5b077b
#
_cell.length_a   1.000
_cell.length_b   1.000
_cell.length_c   1.000
_cell.angle_alpha   90.00
_cell.angle_beta   90.00
_cell.angle_gamma   90.00
#
_symmetry.space_group_name_H-M   'P 1'
#
loop_
_entity.id
_entity.type
_entity.pdbx_description
1 polymer ?
#
loop_
_entity_poly.entity_id
_entity_poly.type
_entity_poly.pdbx_seq_one_letter_code
_entity_poly.pdbx_strand_id
1 'polypeptide(L)'
;MLSDRPGLPTCPLPGLRRVLAPNPSPMTFQGTNTYIVGTGDVAVIDPGPDLPDHLEAILSALEPGERVSHIFVTHSHLDHSPLAAALCERTGARVFAFGAAQDGRSAGMQALADQGLVGGGEGVDLAFRSQVRLRDGETITHGDWQIEAVHTPGHMANHLCFAWAGHLFSGDHVMGWASSLVSPPDGDMAQYMASLDKLMRREWGMFFPGHGAEVTFPALRLRDLHSHRRSREAAILQELRQGPASVCEIARHLYHDVPPALLPAAKRNVLAHLIDLHNRNEVSAHPAPGPHALFQSR
;
A
#
# COMPACT_ATOMS: atom_id res chain seq x y z
N MET A 1 -13.79 23.11 6.97
CA MET A 1 -12.73 22.27 6.41
C MET A 1 -12.65 22.59 4.93
N LEU A 2 -11.53 23.14 4.46
CA LEU A 2 -11.31 23.29 3.02
C LEU A 2 -11.19 21.86 2.48
N SER A 3 -12.13 21.46 1.62
CA SER A 3 -12.05 20.18 0.94
C SER A 3 -10.75 20.16 0.13
N ASP A 4 -9.97 19.10 0.29
CA ASP A 4 -8.77 18.88 -0.53
C ASP A 4 -9.14 18.98 -2.00
N ARG A 5 -8.60 19.98 -2.68
CA ARG A 5 -8.83 20.17 -4.12
C ARG A 5 -7.67 19.52 -4.86
N PRO A 6 -7.96 18.60 -5.79
CA PRO A 6 -6.91 18.01 -6.61
C PRO A 6 -6.05 19.10 -7.27
N GLY A 7 -4.74 18.85 -7.32
CA GLY A 7 -3.77 19.74 -7.94
C GLY A 7 -3.34 20.95 -7.10
N LEU A 8 -4.02 21.27 -5.99
CA LEU A 8 -3.59 22.35 -5.10
C LEU A 8 -2.80 21.80 -3.91
N PRO A 9 -1.60 22.35 -3.62
CA PRO A 9 -0.81 21.89 -2.49
C PRO A 9 -1.45 22.27 -1.15
N THR A 10 -1.38 21.37 -0.18
CA THR A 10 -1.66 21.61 1.24
C THR A 10 -0.37 21.40 2.05
N CYS A 11 -0.26 22.00 3.23
CA CYS A 11 0.93 21.91 4.08
C CYS A 11 0.56 21.24 5.41
N PRO A 12 0.58 19.90 5.50
CA PRO A 12 0.26 19.19 6.74
C PRO A 12 1.23 19.48 7.88
N LEU A 13 2.51 19.69 7.57
CA LEU A 13 3.58 20.04 8.51
C LEU A 13 4.56 21.02 7.86
N PRO A 14 5.33 21.79 8.64
CA PRO A 14 6.45 22.55 8.11
C PRO A 14 7.43 21.66 7.32
N GLY A 15 7.81 22.08 6.11
CA GLY A 15 8.67 21.29 5.23
C GLY A 15 8.00 20.09 4.55
N LEU A 16 6.67 19.97 4.65
CA LEU A 16 5.88 18.93 3.99
C LEU A 16 4.72 19.53 3.23
N ARG A 17 4.63 19.25 1.93
CA ARG A 17 3.49 19.57 1.08
C ARG A 17 2.83 18.29 0.57
N ARG A 18 1.51 18.31 0.43
CA ARG A 18 0.72 17.24 -0.17
C ARG A 18 -0.02 17.77 -1.39
N VAL A 19 0.07 17.08 -2.51
CA VAL A 19 -0.68 17.35 -3.75
C VAL A 19 -1.56 16.13 -4.02
N LEU A 20 -2.89 16.34 -4.08
CA LEU A 20 -3.86 15.27 -4.35
C LEU A 20 -4.02 15.07 -5.84
N ALA A 21 -3.86 13.85 -6.33
CA ALA A 21 -4.16 13.48 -7.72
C ALA A 21 -5.68 13.38 -7.98
N PRO A 22 -6.17 13.75 -9.18
CA PRO A 22 -7.58 13.71 -9.53
C PRO A 22 -8.03 12.31 -10.01
N ASN A 23 -7.78 11.27 -9.23
CA ASN A 23 -8.12 9.87 -9.55
C ASN A 23 -9.01 9.21 -8.49
N PRO A 24 -10.19 9.81 -8.14
CA PRO A 24 -11.06 9.24 -7.13
C PRO A 24 -11.67 7.91 -7.58
N SER A 25 -11.67 6.92 -6.70
CA SER A 25 -12.28 5.61 -6.90
C SER A 25 -12.69 5.00 -5.55
N PRO A 26 -13.41 3.87 -5.54
CA PRO A 26 -13.65 3.11 -4.30
C PRO A 26 -12.37 2.60 -3.62
N MET A 27 -11.23 2.55 -4.33
CA MET A 27 -9.94 2.11 -3.81
C MET A 27 -9.04 3.28 -3.41
N THR A 28 -9.10 4.39 -4.12
CA THR A 28 -8.27 5.58 -3.91
C THR A 28 -8.97 6.68 -3.09
N PHE A 29 -10.24 6.47 -2.69
CA PHE A 29 -11.07 7.46 -2.00
C PHE A 29 -11.19 8.77 -2.80
N GLN A 30 -10.53 9.85 -2.33
CA GLN A 30 -10.53 11.15 -3.02
C GLN A 30 -9.47 11.24 -4.12
N GLY A 31 -8.52 10.32 -4.14
CA GLY A 31 -7.37 10.27 -5.04
C GLY A 31 -6.09 9.86 -4.30
N THR A 32 -4.99 9.85 -5.03
CA THR A 32 -3.66 9.51 -4.50
C THR A 32 -2.95 10.76 -3.98
N ASN A 33 -2.35 10.65 -2.82
CA ASN A 33 -1.54 11.69 -2.20
C ASN A 33 -0.09 11.60 -2.68
N THR A 34 0.39 12.62 -3.36
CA THR A 34 1.81 12.86 -3.61
C THR A 34 2.36 13.78 -2.53
N TYR A 35 3.51 13.44 -1.95
CA TYR A 35 4.15 14.26 -0.92
C TYR A 35 5.45 14.88 -1.42
N ILE A 36 5.70 16.14 -1.06
CA ILE A 36 6.94 16.87 -1.33
C ILE A 36 7.57 17.21 0.01
N VAL A 37 8.78 16.73 0.24
CA VAL A 37 9.51 16.81 1.52
C VAL A 37 10.74 17.68 1.39
N GLY A 38 10.95 18.58 2.34
CA GLY A 38 12.12 19.45 2.43
C GLY A 38 11.94 20.80 1.77
N THR A 39 13.05 21.54 1.67
CA THR A 39 13.19 22.86 1.02
C THR A 39 14.44 22.88 0.15
N GLY A 40 14.47 23.71 -0.88
CA GLY A 40 15.59 23.76 -1.83
C GLY A 40 15.67 22.51 -2.70
N ASP A 41 16.44 21.52 -2.30
CA ASP A 41 16.51 20.22 -2.94
C ASP A 41 15.48 19.28 -2.29
N VAL A 42 14.29 19.15 -2.88
CA VAL A 42 13.18 18.41 -2.30
C VAL A 42 13.11 16.96 -2.76
N ALA A 43 12.49 16.11 -1.94
CA ALA A 43 12.10 14.75 -2.29
C ALA A 43 10.63 14.69 -2.63
N VAL A 44 10.24 13.90 -3.64
CA VAL A 44 8.84 13.58 -3.98
C VAL A 44 8.57 12.13 -3.64
N ILE A 45 7.49 11.86 -2.91
CA ILE A 45 7.04 10.51 -2.55
C ILE A 45 5.73 10.22 -3.26
N ASP A 46 5.66 9.09 -3.96
CA ASP A 46 4.53 8.63 -4.78
C ASP A 46 4.06 9.71 -5.77
N PRO A 47 4.74 9.86 -6.91
CA PRO A 47 4.35 10.86 -7.91
C PRO A 47 2.95 10.63 -8.51
N GLY A 48 2.37 9.42 -8.32
CA GLY A 48 0.97 9.16 -8.62
C GLY A 48 0.71 8.51 -9.98
N PRO A 49 -0.57 8.49 -10.40
CA PRO A 49 -1.02 7.89 -11.64
C PRO A 49 -0.52 8.67 -12.86
N ASP A 50 -0.51 8.03 -14.03
CA ASP A 50 -0.11 8.62 -15.31
C ASP A 50 -1.13 9.70 -15.78
N LEU A 51 -1.08 10.84 -15.10
CA LEU A 51 -1.91 12.02 -15.38
C LEU A 51 -1.02 13.25 -15.60
N PRO A 52 -0.87 13.75 -16.84
CA PRO A 52 -0.04 14.92 -17.14
C PRO A 52 -0.36 16.14 -16.29
N ASP A 53 -1.64 16.40 -16.02
CA ASP A 53 -2.07 17.54 -15.18
C ASP A 53 -1.58 17.39 -13.74
N HIS A 54 -1.47 16.16 -13.21
CA HIS A 54 -0.92 15.91 -11.88
C HIS A 54 0.60 16.13 -11.84
N LEU A 55 1.32 15.75 -12.89
CA LEU A 55 2.73 16.08 -13.04
C LEU A 55 2.97 17.59 -12.97
N GLU A 56 2.18 18.37 -13.74
CA GLU A 56 2.30 19.83 -13.72
C GLU A 56 1.90 20.42 -12.34
N ALA A 57 0.93 19.82 -11.66
CA ALA A 57 0.55 20.23 -10.30
C ALA A 57 1.70 19.98 -9.29
N ILE A 58 2.40 18.85 -9.38
CA ILE A 58 3.58 18.56 -8.55
C ILE A 58 4.67 19.61 -8.79
N LEU A 59 4.99 19.89 -10.07
CA LEU A 59 6.02 20.87 -10.43
C LEU A 59 5.62 22.31 -10.03
N SER A 60 4.34 22.65 -10.14
CA SER A 60 3.81 23.95 -9.74
C SER A 60 3.72 24.15 -8.22
N ALA A 61 3.80 23.05 -7.45
CA ALA A 61 3.84 23.09 -6.00
C ALA A 61 5.26 23.39 -5.43
N LEU A 62 6.27 23.47 -6.29
CA LEU A 62 7.63 23.86 -5.91
C LEU A 62 7.71 25.38 -5.71
N GLU A 63 8.40 25.79 -4.66
CA GLU A 63 8.69 27.18 -4.40
C GLU A 63 9.83 27.71 -5.32
N PRO A 64 9.95 29.01 -5.54
CA PRO A 64 11.01 29.57 -6.35
C PRO A 64 12.41 29.15 -5.87
N GLY A 65 13.18 28.53 -6.76
CA GLY A 65 14.52 28.03 -6.48
C GLY A 65 14.59 26.59 -5.96
N GLU A 66 13.45 25.95 -5.72
CA GLU A 66 13.41 24.53 -5.39
C GLU A 66 13.57 23.65 -6.64
N ARG A 67 14.11 22.46 -6.42
CA ARG A 67 14.18 21.42 -7.45
C ARG A 67 13.93 20.04 -6.84
N VAL A 68 13.30 19.16 -7.60
CA VAL A 68 13.19 17.76 -7.22
C VAL A 68 14.54 17.09 -7.37
N SER A 69 15.07 16.54 -6.29
CA SER A 69 16.36 15.85 -6.23
C SER A 69 16.22 14.33 -6.16
N HIS A 70 15.15 13.85 -5.54
CA HIS A 70 14.87 12.42 -5.31
C HIS A 70 13.37 12.13 -5.50
N ILE A 71 13.08 10.97 -6.07
CA ILE A 71 11.73 10.45 -6.25
C ILE A 71 11.66 9.11 -5.52
N PHE A 72 10.80 8.99 -4.51
CA PHE A 72 10.56 7.78 -3.77
C PHE A 72 9.22 7.19 -4.17
N VAL A 73 9.16 5.86 -4.36
CA VAL A 73 7.92 5.16 -4.66
C VAL A 73 7.69 4.09 -3.61
N THR A 74 6.54 4.14 -2.94
CA THR A 74 6.18 3.18 -1.90
C THR A 74 6.00 1.79 -2.47
N HIS A 75 5.25 1.67 -3.55
CA HIS A 75 4.98 0.40 -4.23
C HIS A 75 4.53 0.63 -5.68
N SER A 76 4.49 -0.42 -6.47
CA SER A 76 4.25 -0.34 -7.91
C SER A 76 2.79 -0.58 -8.32
N HIS A 77 1.80 0.05 -7.66
CA HIS A 77 0.45 0.17 -8.20
C HIS A 77 0.35 1.32 -9.20
N LEU A 78 -0.61 1.19 -10.14
CA LEU A 78 -0.82 2.16 -11.24
C LEU A 78 -1.26 3.55 -10.77
N ASP A 79 -1.64 3.70 -9.54
CA ASP A 79 -2.00 4.98 -8.93
C ASP A 79 -0.88 5.62 -8.10
N HIS A 80 0.29 4.95 -7.96
CA HIS A 80 1.46 5.47 -7.21
C HIS A 80 2.70 5.69 -8.08
N SER A 81 3.00 4.77 -8.99
CA SER A 81 4.32 4.69 -9.62
C SER A 81 4.45 5.28 -11.04
N PRO A 82 3.42 5.33 -11.89
CA PRO A 82 3.61 5.62 -13.31
C PRO A 82 4.25 6.97 -13.62
N LEU A 83 3.87 8.03 -12.90
CA LEU A 83 4.48 9.35 -13.11
C LEU A 83 5.96 9.44 -12.70
N ALA A 84 6.51 8.43 -12.01
CA ALA A 84 7.91 8.46 -11.58
C ALA A 84 8.89 8.60 -12.77
N ALA A 85 8.60 7.94 -13.90
CA ALA A 85 9.42 8.05 -15.10
C ALA A 85 9.36 9.46 -15.71
N ALA A 86 8.17 10.00 -15.92
CA ALA A 86 7.98 11.34 -16.47
C ALA A 86 8.58 12.44 -15.56
N LEU A 87 8.40 12.31 -14.24
CA LEU A 87 9.00 13.24 -13.28
C LEU A 87 10.53 13.14 -13.29
N CYS A 88 11.09 11.93 -13.41
CA CYS A 88 12.53 11.71 -13.57
C CYS A 88 13.07 12.40 -14.85
N GLU A 89 12.38 12.26 -15.98
CA GLU A 89 12.76 12.91 -17.25
C GLU A 89 12.73 14.44 -17.16
N ARG A 90 11.72 15.00 -16.48
CA ARG A 90 11.53 16.44 -16.33
C ARG A 90 12.54 17.10 -15.38
N THR A 91 13.02 16.37 -14.36
CA THR A 91 13.80 16.94 -13.27
C THR A 91 15.24 16.44 -13.20
N GLY A 92 15.55 15.30 -13.82
CA GLY A 92 16.81 14.58 -13.66
C GLY A 92 16.92 13.84 -12.32
N ALA A 93 15.90 13.87 -11.47
CA ALA A 93 15.90 13.20 -10.18
C ALA A 93 15.82 11.68 -10.35
N ARG A 94 16.56 10.92 -9.53
CA ARG A 94 16.54 9.45 -9.59
C ARG A 94 15.36 8.89 -8.83
N VAL A 95 14.87 7.73 -9.28
CA VAL A 95 13.76 6.98 -8.65
C VAL A 95 14.30 5.92 -7.71
N PHE A 96 13.84 5.97 -6.46
CA PHE A 96 14.19 5.10 -5.34
C PHE A 96 12.97 4.27 -4.93
N ALA A 97 13.11 2.94 -4.86
CA ALA A 97 12.08 2.02 -4.40
C ALA A 97 12.71 0.70 -3.95
N PHE A 98 11.91 -0.22 -3.40
CA PHE A 98 12.37 -1.57 -3.06
C PHE A 98 12.83 -2.35 -4.29
N GLY A 99 12.07 -2.25 -5.39
CA GLY A 99 12.35 -2.94 -6.64
C GLY A 99 11.12 -3.01 -7.54
N ALA A 100 11.12 -3.97 -8.47
CA ALA A 100 10.00 -4.24 -9.36
C ALA A 100 8.81 -4.88 -8.60
N ALA A 101 7.66 -4.96 -9.24
CA ALA A 101 6.40 -5.41 -8.63
C ALA A 101 6.48 -6.79 -7.95
N GLN A 102 7.25 -7.71 -8.52
CA GLN A 102 7.41 -9.07 -7.99
C GLN A 102 8.48 -9.18 -6.90
N ASP A 103 9.33 -8.16 -6.74
CA ASP A 103 10.42 -8.22 -5.75
C ASP A 103 9.83 -8.22 -4.33
N GLY A 104 10.30 -9.15 -3.49
CA GLY A 104 9.81 -9.34 -2.12
C GLY A 104 8.66 -10.34 -1.97
N ARG A 105 8.11 -10.91 -3.06
CA ARG A 105 7.12 -11.99 -2.95
C ARG A 105 7.66 -13.14 -2.12
N SER A 106 6.82 -13.68 -1.23
CA SER A 106 7.11 -14.95 -0.58
C SER A 106 7.12 -16.10 -1.59
N ALA A 107 7.82 -17.20 -1.25
CA ALA A 107 7.87 -18.38 -2.14
C ALA A 107 6.45 -18.92 -2.45
N GLY A 108 5.53 -18.87 -1.47
CA GLY A 108 4.14 -19.28 -1.67
C GLY A 108 3.40 -18.39 -2.65
N MET A 109 3.56 -17.06 -2.55
CA MET A 109 2.94 -16.12 -3.48
C MET A 109 3.53 -16.22 -4.88
N GLN A 110 4.85 -16.46 -5.00
CA GLN A 110 5.48 -16.68 -6.30
C GLN A 110 4.95 -17.97 -6.97
N ALA A 111 4.82 -19.06 -6.21
CA ALA A 111 4.26 -20.30 -6.74
C ALA A 111 2.80 -20.13 -7.24
N LEU A 112 1.99 -19.33 -6.55
CA LEU A 112 0.63 -19.00 -6.99
C LEU A 112 0.62 -18.15 -8.27
N ALA A 113 1.54 -17.18 -8.38
CA ALA A 113 1.72 -16.40 -9.60
C ALA A 113 2.14 -17.26 -10.80
N ASP A 114 3.08 -18.19 -10.60
CA ASP A 114 3.53 -19.13 -11.60
C ASP A 114 2.42 -20.08 -12.08
N GLN A 115 1.41 -20.35 -11.23
CA GLN A 115 0.19 -21.07 -11.55
C GLN A 115 -0.87 -20.21 -12.25
N GLY A 116 -0.58 -18.94 -12.51
CA GLY A 116 -1.47 -18.02 -13.22
C GLY A 116 -2.44 -17.25 -12.33
N LEU A 117 -2.26 -17.23 -10.99
CA LEU A 117 -3.04 -16.35 -10.15
C LEU A 117 -2.66 -14.90 -10.44
N VAL A 118 -3.66 -14.07 -10.70
CA VAL A 118 -3.50 -12.63 -10.96
C VAL A 118 -4.07 -11.84 -9.78
N GLY A 119 -3.37 -10.81 -9.36
CA GLY A 119 -3.79 -9.87 -8.32
C GLY A 119 -5.02 -9.04 -8.71
N GLY A 120 -5.41 -8.12 -7.84
CA GLY A 120 -6.53 -7.20 -8.06
C GLY A 120 -6.29 -5.90 -7.31
N GLY A 121 -7.19 -4.93 -7.48
CA GLY A 121 -7.06 -3.56 -6.99
C GLY A 121 -6.99 -2.58 -8.14
N GLU A 122 -6.28 -1.46 -7.97
CA GLU A 122 -6.10 -0.43 -9.02
C GLU A 122 -5.18 -0.89 -10.18
N GLY A 123 -4.58 -2.07 -10.05
CA GLY A 123 -3.68 -2.66 -11.04
C GLY A 123 -2.20 -2.46 -10.70
N VAL A 124 -1.38 -3.34 -11.27
CA VAL A 124 0.06 -3.38 -11.02
C VAL A 124 0.82 -2.77 -12.19
N ASP A 125 1.70 -1.83 -11.90
CA ASP A 125 2.66 -1.29 -12.87
C ASP A 125 3.82 -2.28 -13.08
N LEU A 126 3.63 -3.18 -14.02
CA LEU A 126 4.65 -4.17 -14.40
C LEU A 126 5.85 -3.55 -15.14
N ALA A 127 5.67 -2.34 -15.66
CA ALA A 127 6.73 -1.60 -16.35
C ALA A 127 7.61 -0.80 -15.37
N PHE A 128 7.17 -0.57 -14.14
CA PHE A 128 7.90 0.20 -13.14
C PHE A 128 9.32 -0.34 -12.91
N ARG A 129 10.30 0.57 -12.91
CA ARG A 129 11.70 0.28 -12.59
C ARG A 129 12.28 1.44 -11.77
N SER A 130 12.88 1.12 -10.62
CA SER A 130 13.67 2.07 -9.85
C SER A 130 15.13 2.09 -10.33
N GLN A 131 15.76 3.27 -10.36
CA GLN A 131 17.20 3.36 -10.63
C GLN A 131 18.03 3.04 -9.38
N VAL A 132 17.46 3.21 -8.20
CA VAL A 132 18.09 2.87 -6.91
C VAL A 132 17.17 1.96 -6.14
N ARG A 133 17.67 0.79 -5.77
CA ARG A 133 16.96 -0.15 -4.90
C ARG A 133 17.30 0.14 -3.45
N LEU A 134 16.26 0.33 -2.65
CA LEU A 134 16.39 0.53 -1.21
C LEU A 134 16.15 -0.76 -0.45
N ARG A 135 16.93 -0.95 0.62
CA ARG A 135 16.76 -2.04 1.57
C ARG A 135 16.05 -1.54 2.83
N ASP A 136 15.52 -2.48 3.60
CA ASP A 136 14.95 -2.18 4.92
C ASP A 136 15.97 -1.50 5.84
N GLY A 137 15.57 -0.39 6.46
CA GLY A 137 16.41 0.44 7.33
C GLY A 137 17.42 1.33 6.60
N GLU A 138 17.49 1.28 5.27
CA GLU A 138 18.39 2.14 4.50
C GLU A 138 17.93 3.58 4.57
N THR A 139 18.87 4.50 4.84
CA THR A 139 18.59 5.91 5.02
C THR A 139 19.26 6.75 3.93
N ILE A 140 18.49 7.63 3.31
CA ILE A 140 18.96 8.61 2.35
C ILE A 140 18.90 9.99 3.03
N THR A 141 20.04 10.68 3.04
CA THR A 141 20.16 12.05 3.57
C THR A 141 20.53 12.99 2.44
N HIS A 142 19.79 14.07 2.27
CA HIS A 142 20.08 15.11 1.29
C HIS A 142 19.49 16.45 1.73
N GLY A 143 20.26 17.54 1.57
CA GLY A 143 19.81 18.87 1.98
C GLY A 143 19.40 18.91 3.47
N ASP A 144 18.17 19.31 3.72
CA ASP A 144 17.58 19.47 5.06
C ASP A 144 16.69 18.29 5.49
N TRP A 145 16.64 17.22 4.70
CA TRP A 145 15.81 16.05 5.01
C TRP A 145 16.62 14.74 5.07
N GLN A 146 16.09 13.82 5.83
CA GLN A 146 16.54 12.43 5.93
C GLN A 146 15.34 11.51 5.88
N ILE A 147 15.37 10.51 4.99
CA ILE A 147 14.30 9.54 4.78
C ILE A 147 14.86 8.13 4.97
N GLU A 148 14.25 7.36 5.88
CA GLU A 148 14.56 5.94 6.11
C GLU A 148 13.53 5.07 5.38
N ALA A 149 13.98 4.09 4.61
CA ALA A 149 13.13 3.08 4.00
C ALA A 149 12.76 2.00 5.02
N VAL A 150 11.48 1.76 5.23
CA VAL A 150 10.96 0.73 6.13
C VAL A 150 10.20 -0.29 5.28
N HIS A 151 10.77 -1.46 5.04
CA HIS A 151 10.12 -2.50 4.24
C HIS A 151 8.92 -3.06 4.98
N THR A 152 7.74 -2.91 4.38
CA THR A 152 6.42 -3.26 4.93
C THR A 152 5.62 -4.06 3.88
N PRO A 153 6.10 -5.26 3.49
CA PRO A 153 5.37 -6.09 2.54
C PRO A 153 4.03 -6.54 3.10
N GLY A 154 3.09 -6.82 2.22
CA GLY A 154 1.80 -7.36 2.60
C GLY A 154 0.65 -6.85 1.75
N HIS A 155 0.48 -5.54 1.57
CA HIS A 155 -0.38 -4.97 0.53
C HIS A 155 0.20 -5.28 -0.86
N MET A 156 1.45 -4.93 -1.06
CA MET A 156 2.33 -5.44 -2.13
C MET A 156 3.64 -5.95 -1.55
N ALA A 157 4.27 -6.89 -2.25
CA ALA A 157 5.53 -7.48 -1.82
C ALA A 157 6.69 -6.47 -1.79
N ASN A 158 6.71 -5.52 -2.74
CA ASN A 158 7.72 -4.47 -2.84
C ASN A 158 7.41 -3.20 -2.06
N HIS A 159 6.43 -3.23 -1.14
CA HIS A 159 5.98 -2.03 -0.44
C HIS A 159 7.03 -1.53 0.57
N LEU A 160 7.36 -0.24 0.47
CA LEU A 160 8.11 0.53 1.46
C LEU A 160 7.20 1.58 2.11
N CYS A 161 7.25 1.69 3.42
CA CYS A 161 6.96 2.96 4.08
C CYS A 161 8.24 3.79 4.12
N PHE A 162 8.11 5.12 4.25
CA PHE A 162 9.25 6.04 4.40
C PHE A 162 9.13 6.81 5.70
N ALA A 163 10.14 6.69 6.58
CA ALA A 163 10.17 7.43 7.84
C ALA A 163 10.89 8.76 7.66
N TRP A 164 10.30 9.83 8.17
CA TRP A 164 10.81 11.20 8.12
C TRP A 164 10.45 11.96 9.39
N ALA A 165 11.41 12.56 10.07
CA ALA A 165 11.22 13.43 11.23
C ALA A 165 10.27 12.84 12.32
N GLY A 166 10.34 11.54 12.58
CA GLY A 166 9.47 10.86 13.55
C GLY A 166 8.06 10.53 13.03
N HIS A 167 7.77 10.80 11.77
CA HIS A 167 6.54 10.49 11.05
C HIS A 167 6.76 9.39 10.02
N LEU A 168 5.68 8.90 9.41
CA LEU A 168 5.77 7.83 8.41
C LEU A 168 4.86 8.12 7.22
N PHE A 169 5.40 8.10 6.01
CA PHE A 169 4.63 7.96 4.78
C PHE A 169 4.29 6.48 4.65
N SER A 170 3.03 6.15 4.91
CA SER A 170 2.61 4.76 5.07
C SER A 170 2.13 4.11 3.77
N GLY A 171 2.11 4.85 2.66
CA GLY A 171 1.56 4.36 1.41
C GLY A 171 0.21 3.71 1.64
N ASP A 172 0.01 2.53 1.07
CA ASP A 172 -1.21 1.75 1.21
C ASP A 172 -1.16 0.68 2.30
N HIS A 173 -0.07 0.64 3.07
CA HIS A 173 0.01 -0.30 4.20
C HIS A 173 -0.90 0.10 5.37
N VAL A 174 -0.98 1.41 5.69
CA VAL A 174 -1.86 1.94 6.74
C VAL A 174 -2.56 3.20 6.26
N MET A 175 -3.89 3.14 6.16
CA MET A 175 -4.78 4.25 5.84
C MET A 175 -5.76 4.52 7.00
N GLY A 176 -6.22 5.76 7.13
CA GLY A 176 -7.16 6.15 8.19
C GLY A 176 -8.60 5.71 7.91
N TRP A 177 -9.03 5.75 6.66
CA TRP A 177 -10.42 5.57 6.22
C TRP A 177 -10.82 4.13 5.92
N ALA A 178 -9.85 3.27 5.55
CA ALA A 178 -10.09 1.88 5.19
C ALA A 178 -8.97 0.96 5.69
N SER A 179 -9.21 -0.35 5.70
CA SER A 179 -8.14 -1.35 5.78
C SER A 179 -7.58 -1.62 4.39
N SER A 180 -6.27 -1.84 4.30
CA SER A 180 -5.59 -2.13 3.03
C SER A 180 -6.15 -3.37 2.34
N LEU A 181 -6.17 -3.37 1.02
CA LEU A 181 -6.41 -4.59 0.25
C LEU A 181 -5.16 -5.49 0.34
N VAL A 182 -5.35 -6.76 0.67
CA VAL A 182 -4.32 -7.79 0.56
C VAL A 182 -4.78 -8.78 -0.51
N SER A 183 -4.16 -8.69 -1.69
CA SER A 183 -4.60 -9.44 -2.88
C SER A 183 -3.50 -10.38 -3.37
N PRO A 184 -3.56 -11.70 -3.06
CA PRO A 184 -2.63 -12.66 -3.64
C PRO A 184 -2.67 -12.64 -5.18
N PRO A 185 -1.53 -12.82 -5.87
CA PRO A 185 -0.20 -13.13 -5.35
C PRO A 185 0.67 -11.90 -5.04
N ASP A 186 0.17 -10.68 -5.29
CA ASP A 186 0.93 -9.43 -5.07
C ASP A 186 0.98 -9.07 -3.58
N GLY A 187 -0.13 -9.34 -2.86
CA GLY A 187 -0.23 -9.20 -1.42
C GLY A 187 -0.18 -10.54 -0.68
N ASP A 188 0.27 -10.48 0.60
CA ASP A 188 0.46 -11.64 1.48
C ASP A 188 0.01 -11.28 2.91
N MET A 189 -0.96 -12.02 3.47
CA MET A 189 -1.53 -11.72 4.79
C MET A 189 -0.53 -11.94 5.93
N ALA A 190 0.31 -12.95 5.83
CA ALA A 190 1.35 -13.18 6.84
C ALA A 190 2.36 -12.03 6.87
N GLN A 191 2.80 -11.57 5.70
CA GLN A 191 3.70 -10.41 5.57
C GLN A 191 3.01 -9.12 6.05
N TYR A 192 1.72 -8.92 5.74
CA TYR A 192 0.95 -7.75 6.18
C TYR A 192 0.88 -7.67 7.71
N MET A 193 0.55 -8.78 8.38
CA MET A 193 0.50 -8.84 9.84
C MET A 193 1.87 -8.61 10.48
N ALA A 194 2.92 -9.23 9.94
CA ALA A 194 4.29 -9.01 10.42
C ALA A 194 4.75 -7.55 10.24
N SER A 195 4.32 -6.90 9.16
CA SER A 195 4.61 -5.48 8.92
C SER A 195 3.86 -4.55 9.88
N LEU A 196 2.60 -4.85 10.25
CA LEU A 196 1.90 -4.14 11.32
C LEU A 196 2.63 -4.30 12.67
N ASP A 197 3.04 -5.54 13.01
CA ASP A 197 3.80 -5.82 14.23
C ASP A 197 5.14 -5.04 14.26
N LYS A 198 5.81 -4.95 13.12
CA LYS A 198 7.05 -4.17 12.97
C LYS A 198 6.82 -2.70 13.24
N LEU A 199 5.78 -2.09 12.66
CA LEU A 199 5.45 -0.68 12.87
C LEU A 199 5.02 -0.39 14.32
N MET A 200 4.36 -1.33 15.00
CA MET A 200 3.97 -1.18 16.42
C MET A 200 5.15 -1.17 17.39
N ARG A 201 6.36 -1.57 16.98
CA ARG A 201 7.58 -1.54 17.81
C ARG A 201 8.22 -0.16 17.90
N ARG A 202 7.74 0.82 17.13
CA ARG A 202 8.26 2.20 17.10
C ARG A 202 7.15 3.18 17.45
N GLU A 203 7.51 4.29 18.05
CA GLU A 203 6.60 5.42 18.23
C GLU A 203 6.61 6.31 17.00
N TRP A 204 5.42 6.73 16.59
CA TRP A 204 5.22 7.56 15.41
C TRP A 204 4.35 8.76 15.76
N GLY A 205 4.74 9.94 15.28
CA GLY A 205 3.97 11.16 15.47
C GLY A 205 2.69 11.18 14.64
N MET A 206 2.79 10.85 13.35
CA MET A 206 1.66 10.87 12.41
C MET A 206 1.97 9.94 11.22
N PHE A 207 0.93 9.35 10.59
CA PHE A 207 1.08 8.71 9.30
C PHE A 207 0.50 9.56 8.18
N PHE A 208 1.19 9.56 7.05
CA PHE A 208 0.83 10.18 5.79
C PHE A 208 0.55 9.08 4.76
N PRO A 209 -0.74 8.69 4.57
CA PRO A 209 -1.10 7.56 3.73
C PRO A 209 -1.13 7.92 2.25
N GLY A 210 -1.09 6.91 1.39
CA GLY A 210 -1.30 7.06 -0.05
C GLY A 210 -2.68 7.64 -0.40
N HIS A 211 -3.70 7.35 0.43
CA HIS A 211 -5.07 7.82 0.20
C HIS A 211 -5.72 8.32 1.49
N GLY A 212 -6.50 9.40 1.36
CA GLY A 212 -7.27 10.01 2.45
C GLY A 212 -6.44 10.91 3.35
N ALA A 213 -7.01 11.26 4.50
CA ALA A 213 -6.39 12.18 5.45
C ALA A 213 -5.27 11.52 6.28
N GLU A 214 -4.46 12.36 6.92
CA GLU A 214 -3.41 11.96 7.86
C GLU A 214 -3.97 11.15 9.02
N VAL A 215 -3.21 10.17 9.50
CA VAL A 215 -3.53 9.39 10.70
C VAL A 215 -2.84 10.01 11.91
N THR A 216 -3.61 10.73 12.71
CA THR A 216 -3.10 11.51 13.86
C THR A 216 -2.81 10.65 15.08
N PHE A 217 -3.36 9.43 15.16
CA PHE A 217 -3.15 8.47 16.25
C PHE A 217 -2.63 7.13 15.73
N PRO A 218 -1.35 7.08 15.26
CA PRO A 218 -0.79 5.89 14.61
C PRO A 218 -0.89 4.62 15.44
N ALA A 219 -0.53 4.68 16.73
CA ALA A 219 -0.54 3.52 17.63
C ALA A 219 -1.94 2.92 17.82
N LEU A 220 -2.98 3.76 17.85
CA LEU A 220 -4.37 3.30 17.90
C LEU A 220 -4.74 2.64 16.58
N ARG A 221 -4.46 3.30 15.46
CA ARG A 221 -4.80 2.79 14.13
C ARG A 221 -4.13 1.46 13.81
N LEU A 222 -2.87 1.27 14.18
CA LEU A 222 -2.16 0.00 14.03
C LEU A 222 -2.85 -1.13 14.81
N ARG A 223 -3.22 -0.87 16.08
CA ARG A 223 -3.97 -1.85 16.90
C ARG A 223 -5.33 -2.17 16.30
N ASP A 224 -6.06 -1.17 15.80
CA ASP A 224 -7.37 -1.36 15.17
C ASP A 224 -7.25 -2.26 13.93
N LEU A 225 -6.29 -2.00 13.05
CA LEU A 225 -6.06 -2.81 11.85
C LEU A 225 -5.66 -4.24 12.22
N HIS A 226 -4.74 -4.41 13.17
CA HIS A 226 -4.31 -5.72 13.64
C HIS A 226 -5.51 -6.51 14.22
N SER A 227 -6.29 -5.90 15.10
CA SER A 227 -7.48 -6.50 15.70
C SER A 227 -8.54 -6.84 14.65
N HIS A 228 -8.77 -5.94 13.68
CA HIS A 228 -9.69 -6.17 12.58
C HIS A 228 -9.29 -7.41 11.77
N ARG A 229 -8.01 -7.58 11.41
CA ARG A 229 -7.52 -8.76 10.67
C ARG A 229 -7.71 -10.05 11.49
N ARG A 230 -7.38 -10.04 12.79
CA ARG A 230 -7.60 -11.20 13.67
C ARG A 230 -9.08 -11.54 13.81
N SER A 231 -9.95 -10.56 13.90
CA SER A 231 -11.41 -10.79 13.94
C SER A 231 -11.93 -11.43 12.63
N ARG A 232 -11.41 -10.98 11.47
CA ARG A 232 -11.77 -11.59 10.17
C ARG A 232 -11.26 -13.01 10.05
N GLU A 233 -10.04 -13.30 10.49
CA GLU A 233 -9.49 -14.65 10.57
C GLU A 233 -10.37 -15.57 11.41
N ALA A 234 -10.73 -15.14 12.63
CA ALA A 234 -11.61 -15.91 13.51
C ALA A 234 -13.00 -16.18 12.91
N ALA A 235 -13.58 -15.19 12.22
CA ALA A 235 -14.85 -15.35 11.54
C ALA A 235 -14.77 -16.37 10.38
N ILE A 236 -13.69 -16.34 9.59
CA ILE A 236 -13.45 -17.33 8.53
C ILE A 236 -13.34 -18.74 9.11
N LEU A 237 -12.59 -18.93 10.18
CA LEU A 237 -12.47 -20.22 10.85
C LEU A 237 -13.81 -20.70 11.41
N GLN A 238 -14.66 -19.80 11.91
CA GLN A 238 -16.00 -20.15 12.39
C GLN A 238 -16.91 -20.64 11.26
N GLU A 239 -16.88 -20.01 10.09
CA GLU A 239 -17.60 -20.49 8.90
C GLU A 239 -17.14 -21.90 8.51
N LEU A 240 -15.84 -22.13 8.47
CA LEU A 240 -15.26 -23.42 8.08
C LEU A 240 -15.55 -24.56 9.08
N ARG A 241 -15.91 -24.26 10.33
CA ARG A 241 -16.39 -25.27 11.30
C ARG A 241 -17.79 -25.83 10.95
N GLN A 242 -18.55 -25.10 10.14
CA GLN A 242 -19.88 -25.55 9.67
C GLN A 242 -19.77 -26.51 8.48
N GLY A 243 -18.63 -26.55 7.82
CA GLY A 243 -18.36 -27.42 6.66
C GLY A 243 -17.38 -26.77 5.68
N PRO A 244 -16.97 -27.50 4.64
CA PRO A 244 -16.14 -26.96 3.57
C PRO A 244 -16.85 -25.81 2.86
N ALA A 245 -16.11 -24.73 2.57
CA ALA A 245 -16.65 -23.57 1.88
C ALA A 245 -15.65 -22.96 0.89
N SER A 246 -16.16 -22.33 -0.16
CA SER A 246 -15.39 -21.57 -1.13
C SER A 246 -15.14 -20.14 -0.66
N VAL A 247 -14.13 -19.48 -1.24
CA VAL A 247 -13.87 -18.04 -1.05
C VAL A 247 -15.13 -17.20 -1.27
N CYS A 248 -15.94 -17.56 -2.29
CA CYS A 248 -17.14 -16.81 -2.63
C CYS A 248 -18.25 -16.94 -1.58
N GLU A 249 -18.45 -18.11 -1.02
CA GLU A 249 -19.45 -18.36 0.04
C GLU A 249 -19.05 -17.62 1.31
N ILE A 250 -17.83 -17.81 1.78
CA ILE A 250 -17.29 -17.10 2.96
C ILE A 250 -17.40 -15.58 2.78
N ALA A 251 -16.99 -15.04 1.63
CA ALA A 251 -17.05 -13.61 1.39
C ALA A 251 -18.49 -13.07 1.40
N ARG A 252 -19.46 -13.78 0.82
CA ARG A 252 -20.88 -13.36 0.86
C ARG A 252 -21.45 -13.35 2.28
N HIS A 253 -21.09 -14.33 3.12
CA HIS A 253 -21.56 -14.39 4.49
C HIS A 253 -20.94 -13.30 5.36
N LEU A 254 -19.61 -13.09 5.28
CA LEU A 254 -18.91 -12.18 6.15
C LEU A 254 -18.97 -10.70 5.71
N TYR A 255 -19.36 -10.42 4.46
CA TYR A 255 -19.41 -9.08 3.89
C TYR A 255 -20.77 -8.78 3.25
N HIS A 256 -21.85 -9.27 3.87
CA HIS A 256 -23.23 -9.12 3.39
C HIS A 256 -23.71 -7.66 3.35
N ASP A 257 -23.12 -6.78 4.15
CA ASP A 257 -23.41 -5.35 4.27
C ASP A 257 -22.46 -4.45 3.43
N VAL A 258 -21.49 -5.06 2.73
CA VAL A 258 -20.53 -4.31 1.89
C VAL A 258 -21.16 -4.02 0.51
N PRO A 259 -20.99 -2.80 -0.03
CA PRO A 259 -21.45 -2.48 -1.38
C PRO A 259 -20.97 -3.51 -2.43
N PRO A 260 -21.83 -3.90 -3.39
CA PRO A 260 -21.47 -4.91 -4.40
C PRO A 260 -20.18 -4.63 -5.16
N ALA A 261 -19.85 -3.36 -5.40
CA ALA A 261 -18.61 -2.94 -6.06
C ALA A 261 -17.35 -3.34 -5.27
N LEU A 262 -17.42 -3.50 -3.94
CA LEU A 262 -16.30 -3.88 -3.09
C LEU A 262 -16.22 -5.39 -2.81
N LEU A 263 -17.22 -6.17 -3.24
CA LEU A 263 -17.22 -7.62 -3.05
C LEU A 263 -16.01 -8.32 -3.70
N PRO A 264 -15.51 -7.92 -4.89
CA PRO A 264 -14.28 -8.48 -5.43
C PRO A 264 -13.06 -8.28 -4.50
N ALA A 265 -12.90 -7.10 -3.90
CA ALA A 265 -11.84 -6.81 -2.94
C ALA A 265 -11.99 -7.64 -1.64
N ALA A 266 -13.23 -7.80 -1.14
CA ALA A 266 -13.53 -8.66 -0.01
C ALA A 266 -13.11 -10.12 -0.26
N LYS A 267 -13.43 -10.68 -1.44
CA LYS A 267 -12.99 -12.03 -1.85
C LYS A 267 -11.48 -12.19 -1.86
N ARG A 268 -10.73 -11.16 -2.31
CA ARG A 268 -9.27 -11.16 -2.30
C ARG A 268 -8.72 -11.21 -0.88
N ASN A 269 -9.27 -10.40 0.03
CA ASN A 269 -8.89 -10.44 1.45
C ASN A 269 -9.20 -11.80 2.09
N VAL A 270 -10.37 -12.40 1.80
CA VAL A 270 -10.72 -13.76 2.27
C VAL A 270 -9.72 -14.79 1.76
N LEU A 271 -9.37 -14.74 0.47
CA LEU A 271 -8.38 -15.63 -0.11
C LEU A 271 -7.01 -15.49 0.56
N ALA A 272 -6.59 -14.25 0.85
CA ALA A 272 -5.32 -13.98 1.53
C ALA A 272 -5.28 -14.61 2.93
N HIS A 273 -6.36 -14.48 3.72
CA HIS A 273 -6.50 -15.17 5.01
C HIS A 273 -6.47 -16.69 4.87
N LEU A 274 -7.21 -17.25 3.89
CA LEU A 274 -7.27 -18.69 3.69
C LEU A 274 -5.94 -19.30 3.28
N ILE A 275 -5.15 -18.59 2.46
CA ILE A 275 -3.81 -19.03 2.09
C ILE A 275 -2.88 -18.99 3.31
N ASP A 276 -2.94 -17.94 4.13
CA ASP A 276 -2.16 -17.85 5.37
C ASP A 276 -2.53 -18.97 6.36
N LEU A 277 -3.82 -19.19 6.59
CA LEU A 277 -4.32 -20.30 7.43
C LEU A 277 -3.89 -21.67 6.91
N HIS A 278 -3.89 -21.86 5.58
CA HIS A 278 -3.41 -23.10 4.96
C HIS A 278 -1.91 -23.31 5.20
N ASN A 279 -1.11 -22.26 5.04
CA ASN A 279 0.34 -22.32 5.28
C ASN A 279 0.67 -22.62 6.75
N ARG A 280 -0.18 -22.19 7.68
CA ARG A 280 -0.09 -22.51 9.12
C ARG A 280 -0.69 -23.88 9.49
N ASN A 281 -1.18 -24.65 8.51
CA ASN A 281 -1.86 -25.95 8.71
C ASN A 281 -3.16 -25.92 9.52
N GLU A 282 -3.83 -24.76 9.62
CA GLU A 282 -5.12 -24.62 10.30
C GLU A 282 -6.31 -24.99 9.40
N VAL A 283 -6.15 -24.84 8.08
CA VAL A 283 -7.13 -25.27 7.09
C VAL A 283 -6.50 -26.12 5.99
N SER A 284 -7.28 -26.97 5.36
CA SER A 284 -6.92 -27.67 4.12
C SER A 284 -7.62 -27.02 2.92
N ALA A 285 -7.03 -27.19 1.73
CA ALA A 285 -7.60 -26.71 0.48
C ALA A 285 -7.64 -27.83 -0.54
N HIS A 286 -8.71 -27.91 -1.33
CA HIS A 286 -8.87 -28.92 -2.37
C HIS A 286 -9.35 -28.25 -3.67
N PRO A 287 -8.71 -28.50 -4.85
CA PRO A 287 -7.53 -29.40 -5.03
C PRO A 287 -6.21 -28.80 -4.51
N ALA A 288 -6.07 -27.47 -4.50
CA ALA A 288 -4.89 -26.72 -4.02
C ALA A 288 -5.36 -25.30 -3.64
N PRO A 289 -4.61 -24.56 -2.79
CA PRO A 289 -4.99 -23.18 -2.44
C PRO A 289 -5.15 -22.30 -3.66
N GLY A 290 -6.31 -21.62 -3.75
CA GLY A 290 -6.61 -20.74 -4.88
C GLY A 290 -8.04 -20.23 -4.85
N PRO A 291 -8.43 -19.34 -5.78
CA PRO A 291 -9.74 -18.68 -5.76
C PRO A 291 -10.94 -19.63 -5.98
N HIS A 292 -10.68 -20.82 -6.52
CA HIS A 292 -11.71 -21.84 -6.82
C HIS A 292 -11.66 -23.06 -5.88
N ALA A 293 -10.77 -23.04 -4.90
CA ALA A 293 -10.64 -24.13 -3.94
C ALA A 293 -11.81 -24.16 -2.95
N LEU A 294 -12.12 -25.36 -2.48
CA LEU A 294 -12.87 -25.56 -1.25
C LEU A 294 -11.89 -25.65 -0.08
N PHE A 295 -12.14 -24.87 0.95
CA PHE A 295 -11.36 -24.85 2.17
C PHE A 295 -12.14 -25.52 3.29
N GLN A 296 -11.43 -26.21 4.19
CA GLN A 296 -12.01 -26.91 5.33
C GLN A 296 -11.10 -26.76 6.55
N SER A 297 -11.67 -26.53 7.72
CA SER A 297 -10.95 -26.57 9.00
C SER A 297 -10.32 -27.93 9.22
N ARG A 298 -9.12 -27.97 9.76
CA ARG A 298 -8.45 -29.19 10.20
C ARG A 298 -8.78 -29.54 11.63
#